data_e2b7570defcc35852c7afb9326f4e74a
#
_entry.id   e2b7570defcc35852c7afb9326f4e74a
#
_cell.length_a   1.000
_cell.length_b   1.000
_cell.length_c   1.000
_cell.angle_alpha   90.00
_cell.angle_beta   90.00
_cell.angle_gamma   90.00
#
_symmetry.space_group_name_H-M   'P 1'
#
loop_
_entity.id
_entity.type
_entity.pdbx_description
1 polymer ?
#
loop_
_entity_poly.entity_id
_entity_poly.type
_entity_poly.pdbx_seq_one_letter_code
_entity_poly.pdbx_strand_id
1 'polypeptide(L)'
;MKIKENILEVPEKALVRNSLRKAARELVAERGILPPASFLLISNLASELILRTGAESRFTEFAMVVCGNEIWRPVVAATPFKRRLLLLPQCLKSETNCTAEIDQLGLICAGCQSCQIDSILQKAESLGYATLVAEGTTVAVSLVQEGAIDAVIGVSCMSVLQKSFEPVSRAAVPVIGIPLLFEGCAETDVDNFWLNEEMMSFHENESYRTLSVSALKENVKQFFSEEILNKVFGNSTDPTCQMAIQSMLTGGQRIRPLLTALVYSAYSANVADELMASLSVVVECFHKASLIHDDVEDNDDFRYDTETIHKLNGTAVAINTGDFLLGKGYELLGQLPLTPAKLASCYQLVAAGHVALSLGQGSDLLASSHHTILSLDQQLEIFERKTGSAIRVALILGAVAADAPENDLAVLKTFSNFFGMAYQIKDDLEEFRDADELTHPADYPLLLSLLAQNTEGIFLENIRLMYLENNRVQLAELIREKEIDHKAEQLLHEFTNKAYRELDKLENLKMKLSLYTVLGKIF
;
A
#
# COMPACT_ATOMS: atom_id res chain seq x y z
N MET A 1 -17.00 25.42 -38.96
CA MET A 1 -15.95 24.39 -38.91
C MET A 1 -14.89 24.91 -37.95
N LYS A 2 -14.95 24.49 -36.65
CA LYS A 2 -13.87 24.82 -35.70
C LYS A 2 -12.63 24.04 -36.14
N ILE A 3 -11.53 24.71 -36.36
CA ILE A 3 -10.23 24.09 -36.61
C ILE A 3 -9.93 23.29 -35.34
N LYS A 4 -9.87 21.94 -35.45
CA LYS A 4 -9.39 21.10 -34.37
C LYS A 4 -7.93 21.47 -34.14
N GLU A 5 -7.65 22.15 -33.02
CA GLU A 5 -6.28 22.44 -32.65
C GLU A 5 -5.57 21.11 -32.38
N ASN A 6 -4.46 20.93 -33.04
CA ASN A 6 -3.66 19.70 -32.95
C ASN A 6 -2.94 19.70 -31.60
N ILE A 7 -3.04 18.62 -30.84
CA ILE A 7 -2.23 18.45 -29.64
C ILE A 7 -0.76 18.40 -30.12
N LEU A 8 -0.01 19.46 -29.87
CA LEU A 8 1.40 19.57 -30.26
C LEU A 8 2.29 18.47 -29.64
N GLU A 9 1.79 17.82 -28.60
CA GLU A 9 2.45 16.80 -27.78
C GLU A 9 2.24 15.36 -28.27
N VAL A 10 1.26 15.11 -29.13
CA VAL A 10 1.00 13.78 -29.73
C VAL A 10 1.39 13.81 -31.21
N PRO A 11 2.25 12.88 -31.67
CA PRO A 11 2.63 12.86 -33.10
C PRO A 11 1.42 12.61 -34.01
N GLU A 12 1.16 13.49 -34.96
CA GLU A 12 0.04 13.40 -35.91
C GLU A 12 0.11 12.12 -36.76
N LYS A 13 1.31 11.77 -37.22
CA LYS A 13 1.53 10.64 -38.13
C LYS A 13 1.57 9.32 -37.32
N ALA A 14 0.70 8.39 -37.65
CA ALA A 14 0.70 7.04 -37.05
C ALA A 14 2.08 6.35 -37.16
N LEU A 15 2.82 6.60 -38.25
CA LEU A 15 4.17 6.04 -38.43
C LEU A 15 5.12 6.49 -37.32
N VAL A 16 5.07 7.77 -36.91
CA VAL A 16 5.92 8.32 -35.84
C VAL A 16 5.52 7.73 -34.48
N ARG A 17 4.20 7.65 -34.20
CA ARG A 17 3.69 7.00 -32.98
C ARG A 17 4.16 5.56 -32.88
N ASN A 18 4.02 4.78 -33.94
CA ASN A 18 4.43 3.38 -33.99
C ASN A 18 5.95 3.20 -33.87
N SER A 19 6.74 4.11 -34.45
CA SER A 19 8.20 4.08 -34.32
C SER A 19 8.63 4.32 -32.86
N LEU A 20 8.04 5.32 -32.18
CA LEU A 20 8.31 5.59 -30.78
C LEU A 20 7.88 4.42 -29.86
N ARG A 21 6.71 3.83 -30.11
CA ARG A 21 6.23 2.65 -29.35
C ARG A 21 7.19 1.47 -29.50
N LYS A 22 7.63 1.18 -30.73
CA LYS A 22 8.58 0.09 -30.97
C LYS A 22 9.91 0.33 -30.26
N ALA A 23 10.47 1.51 -30.40
CA ALA A 23 11.74 1.85 -29.75
C ALA A 23 11.64 1.87 -28.22
N ALA A 24 10.50 2.30 -27.66
CA ALA A 24 10.26 2.22 -26.22
C ALA A 24 10.20 0.76 -25.72
N ARG A 25 9.57 -0.14 -26.47
CA ARG A 25 9.53 -1.57 -26.16
C ARG A 25 10.93 -2.18 -26.09
N GLU A 26 11.77 -1.85 -27.06
CA GLU A 26 13.16 -2.28 -27.12
C GLU A 26 13.96 -1.70 -25.92
N LEU A 27 13.82 -0.40 -25.65
CA LEU A 27 14.51 0.29 -24.55
C LEU A 27 14.14 -0.28 -23.17
N VAL A 28 12.83 -0.47 -22.90
CA VAL A 28 12.35 -1.01 -21.62
C VAL A 28 12.81 -2.45 -21.43
N ALA A 29 12.78 -3.27 -22.48
CA ALA A 29 13.27 -4.65 -22.45
C ALA A 29 14.79 -4.72 -22.20
N GLU A 30 15.60 -3.88 -22.87
CA GLU A 30 17.05 -3.79 -22.66
C GLU A 30 17.41 -3.42 -21.21
N ARG A 31 16.60 -2.57 -20.58
CA ARG A 31 16.81 -2.11 -19.20
C ARG A 31 16.27 -3.05 -18.14
N GLY A 32 15.45 -4.04 -18.51
CA GLY A 32 14.85 -5.00 -17.58
C GLY A 32 13.97 -4.36 -16.50
N ILE A 33 13.25 -3.27 -16.83
CA ILE A 33 12.51 -2.48 -15.85
C ILE A 33 11.21 -3.19 -15.50
N LEU A 34 10.99 -3.39 -14.19
CA LEU A 34 9.76 -3.95 -13.63
C LEU A 34 8.84 -2.82 -13.11
N PRO A 35 7.50 -2.92 -13.32
CA PRO A 35 6.56 -1.99 -12.74
C PRO A 35 6.43 -2.15 -11.20
N PRO A 36 5.96 -1.14 -10.48
CA PRO A 36 5.78 0.23 -10.93
C PRO A 36 7.13 0.92 -11.16
N ALA A 37 7.15 1.97 -11.98
CA ALA A 37 8.32 2.79 -12.19
C ALA A 37 8.07 4.21 -11.69
N SER A 38 9.07 4.83 -11.07
CA SER A 38 8.96 6.21 -10.60
C SER A 38 8.83 7.19 -11.75
N PHE A 39 8.17 8.33 -11.50
CA PHE A 39 8.07 9.42 -12.49
C PHE A 39 9.43 9.83 -13.06
N LEU A 40 10.46 9.94 -12.19
CA LEU A 40 11.81 10.29 -12.60
C LEU A 40 12.43 9.26 -13.55
N LEU A 41 12.23 7.97 -13.27
CA LEU A 41 12.72 6.90 -14.15
C LEU A 41 12.04 6.95 -15.52
N ILE A 42 10.72 7.13 -15.56
CA ILE A 42 9.95 7.25 -16.81
C ILE A 42 10.40 8.49 -17.60
N SER A 43 10.62 9.62 -16.94
CA SER A 43 11.12 10.86 -17.57
C SER A 43 12.51 10.67 -18.18
N ASN A 44 13.41 9.98 -17.48
CA ASN A 44 14.75 9.67 -18.00
C ASN A 44 14.69 8.75 -19.22
N LEU A 45 13.83 7.70 -19.17
CA LEU A 45 13.60 6.81 -20.31
C LEU A 45 13.02 7.55 -21.51
N ALA A 46 12.08 8.46 -21.31
CA ALA A 46 11.49 9.26 -22.36
C ALA A 46 12.54 10.17 -23.03
N SER A 47 13.40 10.79 -22.24
CA SER A 47 14.50 11.61 -22.74
C SER A 47 15.48 10.78 -23.57
N GLU A 48 15.85 9.58 -23.11
CA GLU A 48 16.68 8.64 -23.85
C GLU A 48 15.99 8.17 -25.14
N LEU A 49 14.69 7.89 -25.10
CA LEU A 49 13.90 7.47 -26.26
C LEU A 49 13.87 8.54 -27.35
N ILE A 50 13.65 9.81 -26.98
CA ILE A 50 13.68 10.94 -27.90
C ILE A 50 15.06 11.07 -28.58
N LEU A 51 16.13 10.93 -27.79
CA LEU A 51 17.50 10.96 -28.33
C LEU A 51 17.80 9.80 -29.30
N ARG A 52 17.40 8.57 -28.95
CA ARG A 52 17.62 7.37 -29.77
C ARG A 52 16.87 7.43 -31.10
N THR A 53 15.65 7.97 -31.08
CA THR A 53 14.81 8.01 -32.29
C THR A 53 14.98 9.25 -33.14
N GLY A 54 15.66 10.29 -32.64
CA GLY A 54 15.74 11.58 -33.28
C GLY A 54 14.39 12.30 -33.39
N ALA A 55 13.41 11.93 -32.56
CA ALA A 55 12.10 12.56 -32.53
C ALA A 55 12.19 13.99 -31.95
N GLU A 56 11.22 14.83 -32.30
CA GLU A 56 11.16 16.20 -31.78
C GLU A 56 10.95 16.21 -30.26
N SER A 57 11.64 17.11 -29.55
CA SER A 57 11.57 17.23 -28.08
C SER A 57 10.17 17.54 -27.55
N ARG A 58 9.28 18.16 -28.34
CA ARG A 58 7.88 18.37 -27.99
C ARG A 58 7.10 17.07 -27.73
N PHE A 59 7.62 15.92 -28.18
CA PHE A 59 7.00 14.61 -27.94
C PHE A 59 7.52 13.91 -26.68
N THR A 60 8.26 14.60 -25.82
CA THR A 60 8.80 13.99 -24.58
C THR A 60 7.70 13.43 -23.68
N GLU A 61 6.60 14.14 -23.52
CA GLU A 61 5.47 13.69 -22.70
C GLU A 61 4.75 12.47 -23.31
N PHE A 62 4.59 12.47 -24.63
CA PHE A 62 4.12 11.28 -25.35
C PHE A 62 5.09 10.09 -25.16
N ALA A 63 6.39 10.34 -25.20
CA ALA A 63 7.41 9.32 -24.94
C ALA A 63 7.32 8.78 -23.51
N MET A 64 7.00 9.62 -22.52
CA MET A 64 6.73 9.16 -21.13
C MET A 64 5.56 8.20 -21.07
N VAL A 65 4.42 8.53 -21.72
CA VAL A 65 3.25 7.65 -21.80
C VAL A 65 3.61 6.32 -22.43
N VAL A 66 4.34 6.35 -23.55
CA VAL A 66 4.72 5.13 -24.27
C VAL A 66 5.70 4.27 -23.45
N CYS A 67 6.69 4.86 -22.78
CA CYS A 67 7.58 4.13 -21.88
C CYS A 67 6.82 3.52 -20.69
N GLY A 68 5.93 4.29 -20.06
CA GLY A 68 5.07 3.81 -18.98
C GLY A 68 4.19 2.62 -19.41
N ASN A 69 3.59 2.70 -20.59
CA ASN A 69 2.81 1.61 -21.17
C ASN A 69 3.65 0.34 -21.38
N GLU A 70 4.86 0.45 -21.93
CA GLU A 70 5.69 -0.73 -22.17
C GLU A 70 6.18 -1.40 -20.86
N ILE A 71 6.37 -0.62 -19.79
CA ILE A 71 6.68 -1.16 -18.46
C ILE A 71 5.50 -1.97 -17.92
N TRP A 72 4.26 -1.49 -18.05
CA TRP A 72 3.06 -2.18 -17.56
C TRP A 72 2.50 -3.24 -18.51
N ARG A 73 2.84 -3.18 -19.81
CA ARG A 73 2.30 -4.07 -20.83
C ARG A 73 2.33 -5.57 -20.48
N PRO A 74 3.44 -6.14 -19.94
CA PRO A 74 3.46 -7.56 -19.60
C PRO A 74 2.43 -7.95 -18.54
N VAL A 75 2.21 -7.08 -17.55
CA VAL A 75 1.23 -7.32 -16.46
C VAL A 75 -0.20 -7.20 -16.99
N VAL A 76 -0.49 -6.16 -17.77
CA VAL A 76 -1.82 -5.97 -18.39
C VAL A 76 -2.11 -7.13 -19.33
N ALA A 77 -1.15 -7.54 -20.15
CA ALA A 77 -1.32 -8.66 -21.08
C ALA A 77 -1.51 -10.02 -20.36
N ALA A 78 -0.94 -10.21 -19.16
CA ALA A 78 -1.14 -11.42 -18.35
C ALA A 78 -2.47 -11.44 -17.58
N THR A 79 -3.15 -10.29 -17.47
CA THR A 79 -4.43 -10.19 -16.77
C THR A 79 -5.57 -10.74 -17.63
N PRO A 80 -6.44 -11.64 -17.15
CA PRO A 80 -7.60 -12.13 -17.90
C PRO A 80 -8.55 -11.00 -18.32
N PHE A 81 -9.14 -11.07 -19.51
CA PHE A 81 -10.01 -10.01 -20.04
C PHE A 81 -11.15 -9.62 -19.08
N LYS A 82 -11.79 -10.60 -18.44
CA LYS A 82 -12.87 -10.37 -17.45
C LYS A 82 -12.43 -9.63 -16.19
N ARG A 83 -11.14 -9.45 -16.01
CA ARG A 83 -10.52 -8.71 -14.89
C ARG A 83 -9.92 -7.38 -15.34
N ARG A 84 -10.18 -6.97 -16.60
CA ARG A 84 -9.72 -5.68 -17.13
C ARG A 84 -10.88 -4.70 -17.27
N LEU A 85 -10.58 -3.42 -17.07
CA LEU A 85 -11.46 -2.28 -17.34
C LEU A 85 -11.02 -1.59 -18.63
N LEU A 86 -11.97 -1.31 -19.52
CA LEU A 86 -11.80 -0.30 -20.56
C LEU A 86 -12.44 1.01 -20.07
N LEU A 87 -11.62 2.05 -19.90
CA LEU A 87 -12.06 3.39 -19.51
C LEU A 87 -11.96 4.32 -20.71
N LEU A 88 -13.10 4.84 -21.18
CA LEU A 88 -13.20 5.80 -22.28
C LEU A 88 -13.58 7.19 -21.74
N PRO A 89 -13.06 8.28 -22.34
CA PRO A 89 -13.45 9.63 -21.98
C PRO A 89 -14.76 10.02 -22.68
N GLN A 90 -15.56 10.87 -22.05
CA GLN A 90 -16.80 11.39 -22.63
C GLN A 90 -16.57 12.26 -23.86
N CYS A 91 -15.38 12.84 -24.01
CA CYS A 91 -15.03 13.70 -25.14
C CYS A 91 -14.95 12.98 -26.50
N LEU A 92 -15.03 11.65 -26.54
CA LEU A 92 -15.21 10.88 -27.78
C LEU A 92 -16.66 10.92 -28.31
N LYS A 93 -17.64 11.42 -27.52
CA LYS A 93 -19.03 11.51 -27.94
C LYS A 93 -19.27 12.56 -29.02
N SER A 94 -20.30 12.36 -29.85
CA SER A 94 -20.77 13.41 -30.75
C SER A 94 -21.46 14.52 -29.94
N GLU A 95 -21.13 15.79 -30.21
CA GLU A 95 -21.69 16.94 -29.52
C GLU A 95 -23.19 17.13 -29.87
N THR A 96 -23.58 16.82 -31.10
CA THR A 96 -24.91 17.15 -31.64
C THR A 96 -25.88 15.97 -31.65
N ASN A 97 -25.39 14.73 -31.81
CA ASN A 97 -26.24 13.57 -32.09
C ASN A 97 -26.22 12.49 -30.99
N CYS A 98 -25.46 12.70 -29.90
CA CYS A 98 -25.40 11.75 -28.82
C CYS A 98 -26.66 11.84 -27.94
N THR A 99 -27.35 10.71 -27.76
CA THR A 99 -28.57 10.58 -26.93
C THR A 99 -28.27 9.89 -25.59
N ALA A 100 -27.01 9.73 -25.23
CA ALA A 100 -26.59 9.06 -24.01
C ALA A 100 -26.97 9.86 -22.76
N GLU A 101 -27.36 9.15 -21.71
CA GLU A 101 -27.61 9.71 -20.37
C GLU A 101 -26.33 9.67 -19.52
N ILE A 102 -26.27 10.51 -18.51
CA ILE A 102 -25.16 10.56 -17.55
C ILE A 102 -25.70 10.18 -16.17
N ASP A 103 -25.08 9.19 -15.53
CA ASP A 103 -25.34 8.83 -14.14
C ASP A 103 -24.17 9.23 -13.20
N GLN A 104 -24.18 8.71 -11.97
CA GLN A 104 -23.15 8.99 -10.97
C GLN A 104 -21.77 8.41 -11.35
N LEU A 105 -21.70 7.37 -12.18
CA LEU A 105 -20.47 6.72 -12.59
C LEU A 105 -19.93 7.26 -13.92
N GLY A 106 -20.81 7.80 -14.77
CA GLY A 106 -20.39 8.33 -16.06
C GLY A 106 -21.49 8.33 -17.13
N LEU A 107 -21.08 8.22 -18.40
CA LEU A 107 -21.98 8.25 -19.53
C LEU A 107 -22.45 6.83 -19.89
N ILE A 108 -23.77 6.62 -19.93
CA ILE A 108 -24.39 5.38 -20.38
C ILE A 108 -24.61 5.47 -21.88
N CYS A 109 -23.82 4.73 -22.68
CA CYS A 109 -23.93 4.74 -24.13
C CYS A 109 -25.27 4.16 -24.59
N ALA A 110 -26.04 4.96 -25.38
CA ALA A 110 -27.35 4.55 -25.90
C ALA A 110 -27.27 3.75 -27.22
N GLY A 111 -26.07 3.42 -27.73
CA GLY A 111 -25.92 2.70 -29.00
C GLY A 111 -26.38 3.48 -30.24
N CYS A 112 -26.35 4.81 -30.19
CA CYS A 112 -26.89 5.69 -31.25
C CYS A 112 -26.01 5.72 -32.53
N GLN A 113 -24.85 5.08 -32.52
CA GLN A 113 -23.90 5.02 -33.64
C GLN A 113 -23.40 6.37 -34.16
N SER A 114 -23.57 7.44 -33.37
CA SER A 114 -23.19 8.80 -33.76
C SER A 114 -21.68 9.10 -33.47
N CYS A 115 -21.00 8.20 -32.78
CA CYS A 115 -19.56 8.28 -32.46
C CYS A 115 -18.98 6.88 -32.32
N GLN A 116 -17.67 6.80 -32.12
CA GLN A 116 -16.98 5.51 -32.04
C GLN A 116 -17.12 4.78 -30.69
N ILE A 117 -17.67 5.42 -29.64
CA ILE A 117 -17.81 4.82 -28.30
C ILE A 117 -18.54 3.49 -28.37
N ASP A 118 -19.72 3.45 -29.03
CA ASP A 118 -20.55 2.24 -29.15
C ASP A 118 -19.77 1.05 -29.73
N SER A 119 -19.09 1.23 -30.85
CA SER A 119 -18.31 0.15 -31.50
C SER A 119 -17.14 -0.32 -30.65
N ILE A 120 -16.49 0.57 -29.92
CA ILE A 120 -15.37 0.25 -29.01
C ILE A 120 -15.89 -0.55 -27.80
N LEU A 121 -17.01 -0.11 -27.19
CA LEU A 121 -17.63 -0.79 -26.05
C LEU A 121 -18.08 -2.20 -26.44
N GLN A 122 -18.83 -2.37 -27.55
CA GLN A 122 -19.28 -3.68 -28.04
C GLN A 122 -18.12 -4.66 -28.23
N LYS A 123 -17.00 -4.17 -28.78
CA LYS A 123 -15.81 -5.00 -28.95
C LYS A 123 -15.18 -5.39 -27.60
N ALA A 124 -15.02 -4.46 -26.66
CA ALA A 124 -14.48 -4.74 -25.34
C ALA A 124 -15.35 -5.73 -24.56
N GLU A 125 -16.66 -5.53 -24.58
CA GLU A 125 -17.63 -6.41 -23.93
C GLU A 125 -17.64 -7.82 -24.54
N SER A 126 -17.49 -7.92 -25.86
CA SER A 126 -17.35 -9.23 -26.54
C SER A 126 -16.11 -10.01 -26.11
N LEU A 127 -15.05 -9.33 -25.66
CA LEU A 127 -13.84 -9.91 -25.06
C LEU A 127 -14.02 -10.22 -23.57
N GLY A 128 -15.04 -9.66 -22.94
CA GLY A 128 -15.34 -9.84 -21.51
C GLY A 128 -14.82 -8.72 -20.59
N TYR A 129 -14.42 -7.57 -21.13
CA TYR A 129 -14.03 -6.41 -20.32
C TYR A 129 -15.21 -5.84 -19.53
N ALA A 130 -14.92 -5.30 -18.34
CA ALA A 130 -15.76 -4.26 -17.77
C ALA A 130 -15.53 -2.96 -18.58
N THR A 131 -16.59 -2.18 -18.81
CA THR A 131 -16.52 -0.95 -19.60
C THR A 131 -17.06 0.23 -18.82
N LEU A 132 -16.41 1.39 -18.95
CA LEU A 132 -16.86 2.64 -18.31
C LEU A 132 -16.53 3.82 -19.22
N VAL A 133 -17.51 4.74 -19.35
CA VAL A 133 -17.29 6.01 -20.06
C VAL A 133 -17.39 7.16 -19.02
N ALA A 134 -16.25 7.58 -18.52
CA ALA A 134 -16.17 8.54 -17.41
C ALA A 134 -15.00 9.50 -17.55
N GLU A 135 -15.01 10.55 -16.75
CA GLU A 135 -13.91 11.50 -16.66
C GLU A 135 -13.02 11.19 -15.46
N GLY A 136 -11.70 11.25 -15.68
CA GLY A 136 -10.69 11.08 -14.62
C GLY A 136 -10.35 9.62 -14.29
N THR A 137 -9.31 9.47 -13.46
CA THR A 137 -8.71 8.16 -13.11
C THR A 137 -9.16 7.63 -11.75
N THR A 138 -9.81 8.45 -10.93
CA THR A 138 -10.18 8.12 -9.55
C THR A 138 -11.04 6.85 -9.47
N VAL A 139 -12.06 6.73 -10.33
CA VAL A 139 -12.95 5.56 -10.36
C VAL A 139 -12.18 4.28 -10.73
N ALA A 140 -11.26 4.36 -11.70
CA ALA A 140 -10.46 3.21 -12.11
C ALA A 140 -9.51 2.75 -10.99
N VAL A 141 -8.87 3.69 -10.29
CA VAL A 141 -8.01 3.40 -9.13
C VAL A 141 -8.81 2.74 -8.02
N SER A 142 -10.00 3.28 -7.68
CA SER A 142 -10.89 2.70 -6.67
C SER A 142 -11.29 1.26 -7.00
N LEU A 143 -11.72 0.98 -8.24
CA LEU A 143 -12.12 -0.36 -8.67
C LEU A 143 -10.97 -1.38 -8.59
N VAL A 144 -9.73 -0.95 -8.86
CA VAL A 144 -8.55 -1.82 -8.68
C VAL A 144 -8.26 -2.04 -7.20
N GLN A 145 -8.30 -0.99 -6.40
CA GLN A 145 -8.05 -1.08 -4.96
C GLN A 145 -9.09 -1.94 -4.23
N GLU A 146 -10.34 -1.90 -4.66
CA GLU A 146 -11.42 -2.75 -4.15
C GLU A 146 -11.30 -4.20 -4.62
N GLY A 147 -10.47 -4.46 -5.64
CA GLY A 147 -10.27 -5.79 -6.22
C GLY A 147 -11.38 -6.21 -7.18
N ALA A 148 -12.19 -5.29 -7.67
CA ALA A 148 -13.20 -5.56 -8.71
C ALA A 148 -12.55 -5.87 -10.06
N ILE A 149 -11.46 -5.16 -10.40
CA ILE A 149 -10.63 -5.34 -11.59
C ILE A 149 -9.14 -5.40 -11.22
N ASP A 150 -8.30 -5.91 -12.12
CA ASP A 150 -6.86 -6.06 -11.90
C ASP A 150 -6.01 -5.24 -12.87
N ALA A 151 -6.58 -4.74 -13.97
CA ALA A 151 -5.87 -3.90 -14.94
C ALA A 151 -6.81 -2.95 -15.69
N VAL A 152 -6.25 -1.85 -16.19
CA VAL A 152 -7.00 -0.81 -16.89
C VAL A 152 -6.38 -0.53 -18.27
N ILE A 153 -7.22 -0.40 -19.30
CA ILE A 153 -6.86 0.27 -20.55
C ILE A 153 -7.65 1.57 -20.58
N GLY A 154 -6.97 2.70 -20.49
CA GLY A 154 -7.59 4.02 -20.41
C GLY A 154 -7.28 4.88 -21.62
N VAL A 155 -8.29 5.50 -22.20
CA VAL A 155 -8.13 6.54 -23.22
C VAL A 155 -8.33 7.90 -22.57
N SER A 156 -7.41 8.86 -22.78
CA SER A 156 -7.56 10.18 -22.19
C SER A 156 -6.71 11.23 -22.92
N CYS A 157 -6.92 12.53 -22.63
CA CYS A 157 -6.03 13.59 -23.09
C CYS A 157 -4.66 13.52 -22.41
N MET A 158 -3.63 14.09 -23.03
CA MET A 158 -2.26 14.05 -22.50
C MET A 158 -2.16 14.63 -21.09
N SER A 159 -2.83 15.75 -20.82
CA SER A 159 -2.81 16.39 -19.51
C SER A 159 -3.36 15.53 -18.38
N VAL A 160 -4.35 14.66 -18.64
CA VAL A 160 -4.89 13.71 -17.67
C VAL A 160 -3.95 12.53 -17.52
N LEU A 161 -3.41 11.98 -18.60
CA LEU A 161 -2.44 10.87 -18.54
C LEU A 161 -1.22 11.25 -17.71
N GLN A 162 -0.67 12.45 -17.89
CA GLN A 162 0.46 12.94 -17.10
C GLN A 162 0.15 13.05 -15.60
N LYS A 163 -0.98 13.67 -15.26
CA LYS A 163 -1.43 13.79 -13.85
C LYS A 163 -1.69 12.44 -13.19
N SER A 164 -1.96 11.41 -13.99
CA SER A 164 -2.26 10.06 -13.51
C SER A 164 -1.01 9.24 -13.19
N PHE A 165 0.18 9.59 -13.67
CA PHE A 165 1.39 8.78 -13.50
C PHE A 165 1.69 8.48 -12.04
N GLU A 166 1.75 9.49 -11.19
CA GLU A 166 2.15 9.32 -9.80
C GLU A 166 1.07 8.57 -8.99
N PRO A 167 -0.22 8.95 -9.01
CA PRO A 167 -1.26 8.21 -8.30
C PRO A 167 -1.38 6.74 -8.74
N VAL A 168 -1.31 6.47 -10.04
CA VAL A 168 -1.39 5.12 -10.60
C VAL A 168 -0.19 4.27 -10.21
N SER A 169 1.01 4.85 -10.26
CA SER A 169 2.25 4.18 -9.87
C SER A 169 2.24 3.84 -8.37
N ARG A 170 1.86 4.79 -7.51
CA ARG A 170 1.77 4.57 -6.06
C ARG A 170 0.73 3.52 -5.68
N ALA A 171 -0.40 3.50 -6.37
CA ALA A 171 -1.44 2.49 -6.15
C ALA A 171 -1.12 1.13 -6.81
N ALA A 172 -0.01 1.01 -7.52
CA ALA A 172 0.40 -0.16 -8.31
C ALA A 172 -0.70 -0.66 -9.25
N VAL A 173 -1.42 0.24 -9.88
CA VAL A 173 -2.49 -0.09 -10.84
C VAL A 173 -1.88 -0.45 -12.19
N PRO A 174 -2.01 -1.70 -12.67
CA PRO A 174 -1.59 -2.06 -14.02
C PRO A 174 -2.41 -1.30 -15.06
N VAL A 175 -1.75 -0.43 -15.85
CA VAL A 175 -2.45 0.48 -16.77
C VAL A 175 -1.74 0.63 -18.10
N ILE A 176 -2.51 0.71 -19.17
CA ILE A 176 -2.12 1.20 -20.49
C ILE A 176 -2.90 2.48 -20.76
N GLY A 177 -2.19 3.59 -20.94
CA GLY A 177 -2.78 4.89 -21.29
C GLY A 177 -2.66 5.16 -22.79
N ILE A 178 -3.77 5.44 -23.45
CA ILE A 178 -3.79 5.77 -24.88
C ILE A 178 -4.22 7.22 -25.04
N PRO A 179 -3.35 8.08 -25.60
CA PRO A 179 -3.68 9.49 -25.74
C PRO A 179 -4.70 9.73 -26.86
N LEU A 180 -5.59 10.69 -26.63
CA LEU A 180 -6.44 11.25 -27.66
C LEU A 180 -5.57 11.96 -28.72
N LEU A 181 -6.03 11.95 -29.97
CA LEU A 181 -5.32 12.54 -31.09
C LEU A 181 -5.53 14.06 -31.22
N PHE A 182 -6.56 14.60 -30.58
CA PHE A 182 -6.93 16.01 -30.64
C PHE A 182 -7.36 16.52 -29.28
N GLU A 183 -7.06 17.78 -28.99
CA GLU A 183 -7.60 18.47 -27.82
C GLU A 183 -9.08 18.86 -28.03
N GLY A 184 -9.84 18.80 -26.96
CA GLY A 184 -11.25 19.20 -26.94
C GLY A 184 -12.07 18.34 -26.01
N CYS A 185 -13.20 18.89 -25.56
CA CYS A 185 -14.13 18.19 -24.65
C CYS A 185 -15.24 17.43 -25.41
N ALA A 186 -15.25 17.44 -26.73
CA ALA A 186 -16.18 16.71 -27.58
C ALA A 186 -15.56 16.45 -28.98
N GLU A 187 -16.08 15.42 -29.67
CA GLU A 187 -15.69 15.07 -31.05
C GLU A 187 -14.18 14.83 -31.23
N THR A 188 -13.49 14.36 -30.19
CA THR A 188 -12.09 13.96 -30.26
C THR A 188 -11.96 12.58 -30.93
N ASP A 189 -10.72 12.12 -31.15
CA ASP A 189 -10.43 10.87 -31.82
C ASP A 189 -9.31 10.11 -31.09
N VAL A 190 -9.28 8.79 -31.28
CA VAL A 190 -8.27 7.88 -30.71
C VAL A 190 -7.64 7.03 -31.81
N ASP A 191 -6.37 6.63 -31.60
CA ASP A 191 -5.72 5.68 -32.50
C ASP A 191 -6.37 4.28 -32.31
N ASN A 192 -7.39 3.99 -33.11
CA ASN A 192 -8.15 2.74 -33.05
C ASN A 192 -7.29 1.51 -33.31
N PHE A 193 -6.22 1.62 -34.09
CA PHE A 193 -5.32 0.50 -34.33
C PHE A 193 -4.56 0.17 -33.04
N TRP A 194 -3.99 1.18 -32.38
CA TRP A 194 -3.30 1.01 -31.12
C TRP A 194 -4.24 0.49 -30.02
N LEU A 195 -5.40 1.13 -29.84
CA LEU A 195 -6.40 0.69 -28.85
C LEU A 195 -6.78 -0.79 -29.03
N ASN A 196 -7.04 -1.20 -30.26
CA ASN A 196 -7.40 -2.58 -30.57
C ASN A 196 -6.25 -3.56 -30.33
N GLU A 197 -5.00 -3.18 -30.65
CA GLU A 197 -3.81 -4.00 -30.36
C GLU A 197 -3.71 -4.26 -28.84
N GLU A 198 -3.86 -3.24 -28.00
CA GLU A 198 -3.78 -3.40 -26.55
C GLU A 198 -4.96 -4.20 -25.98
N MET A 199 -6.19 -3.93 -26.42
CA MET A 199 -7.38 -4.66 -25.96
C MET A 199 -7.30 -6.15 -26.28
N MET A 200 -6.74 -6.53 -27.43
CA MET A 200 -6.65 -7.93 -27.85
C MET A 200 -5.41 -8.65 -27.32
N SER A 201 -4.45 -7.91 -26.76
CA SER A 201 -3.21 -8.49 -26.23
C SER A 201 -3.50 -9.34 -25.00
N PHE A 202 -3.24 -10.66 -25.09
CA PHE A 202 -3.31 -11.58 -23.95
C PHE A 202 -2.22 -12.64 -24.07
N HIS A 203 -1.42 -12.77 -23.02
CA HIS A 203 -0.35 -13.77 -22.91
C HIS A 203 -0.39 -14.37 -21.51
N GLU A 204 -0.75 -15.63 -21.43
CA GLU A 204 -0.71 -16.34 -20.15
C GLU A 204 0.74 -16.47 -19.68
N ASN A 205 1.07 -15.73 -18.61
CA ASN A 205 2.40 -15.73 -18.02
C ASN A 205 2.30 -15.54 -16.51
N GLU A 206 2.54 -16.62 -15.77
CA GLU A 206 2.45 -16.63 -14.30
C GLU A 206 3.43 -15.67 -13.63
N SER A 207 4.57 -15.34 -14.26
CA SER A 207 5.55 -14.41 -13.70
C SER A 207 5.04 -12.95 -13.61
N TYR A 208 4.08 -12.59 -14.46
CA TYR A 208 3.45 -11.26 -14.50
C TYR A 208 2.05 -11.22 -13.87
N ARG A 209 1.58 -12.34 -13.33
CA ARG A 209 0.29 -12.41 -12.67
C ARG A 209 0.36 -11.74 -11.31
N THR A 210 -0.56 -10.84 -11.00
CA THR A 210 -0.64 -10.14 -9.72
C THR A 210 -1.33 -10.99 -8.66
N LEU A 211 -1.02 -10.75 -7.38
CA LEU A 211 -1.79 -11.28 -6.26
C LEU A 211 -2.95 -10.33 -5.95
N SER A 212 -4.13 -10.87 -5.76
CA SER A 212 -5.27 -10.09 -5.27
C SER A 212 -5.12 -9.87 -3.77
N VAL A 213 -4.65 -8.67 -3.39
CA VAL A 213 -4.50 -8.29 -1.97
C VAL A 213 -5.84 -8.33 -1.23
N SER A 214 -6.93 -7.93 -1.89
CA SER A 214 -8.28 -7.98 -1.32
C SER A 214 -8.77 -9.41 -1.07
N ALA A 215 -8.62 -10.32 -2.04
CA ALA A 215 -8.97 -11.72 -1.86
C ALA A 215 -8.13 -12.37 -0.74
N LEU A 216 -6.83 -12.07 -0.69
CA LEU A 216 -5.97 -12.60 0.35
C LEU A 216 -6.33 -12.03 1.75
N LYS A 217 -6.74 -10.76 1.83
CA LYS A 217 -7.23 -10.16 3.08
C LYS A 217 -8.48 -10.88 3.60
N GLU A 218 -9.42 -11.23 2.72
CA GLU A 218 -10.61 -11.99 3.10
C GLU A 218 -10.24 -13.43 3.52
N ASN A 219 -9.30 -14.06 2.84
CA ASN A 219 -8.80 -15.39 3.23
C ASN A 219 -8.13 -15.35 4.61
N VAL A 220 -7.27 -14.36 4.86
CA VAL A 220 -6.62 -14.16 6.16
C VAL A 220 -7.64 -13.97 7.28
N LYS A 221 -8.72 -13.22 7.06
CA LYS A 221 -9.79 -13.05 8.07
C LYS A 221 -10.40 -14.39 8.49
N GLN A 222 -10.56 -15.34 7.57
CA GLN A 222 -11.13 -16.66 7.86
C GLN A 222 -10.24 -17.47 8.80
N PHE A 223 -8.92 -17.27 8.81
CA PHE A 223 -8.00 -17.93 9.74
C PHE A 223 -8.25 -17.58 11.21
N PHE A 224 -8.93 -16.47 11.46
CA PHE A 224 -9.30 -15.99 12.79
C PHE A 224 -10.78 -16.24 13.11
N SER A 225 -11.37 -17.30 12.56
CA SER A 225 -12.68 -17.79 13.00
C SER A 225 -12.57 -18.58 14.31
N GLU A 226 -13.64 -18.59 15.10
CA GLU A 226 -13.68 -19.34 16.38
C GLU A 226 -13.36 -20.83 16.20
N GLU A 227 -13.87 -21.44 15.13
CA GLU A 227 -13.62 -22.85 14.80
C GLU A 227 -12.14 -23.13 14.58
N ILE A 228 -11.47 -22.30 13.76
CA ILE A 228 -10.05 -22.48 13.42
C ILE A 228 -9.19 -22.21 14.65
N LEU A 229 -9.44 -21.14 15.39
CA LEU A 229 -8.67 -20.81 16.59
C LEU A 229 -8.82 -21.87 17.67
N ASN A 230 -10.04 -22.37 17.94
CA ASN A 230 -10.23 -23.48 18.87
C ASN A 230 -9.41 -24.71 18.47
N LYS A 231 -9.43 -25.10 17.19
CA LYS A 231 -8.62 -26.22 16.66
C LYS A 231 -7.12 -25.97 16.85
N VAL A 232 -6.61 -24.80 16.49
CA VAL A 232 -5.18 -24.42 16.59
C VAL A 232 -4.73 -24.38 18.06
N PHE A 233 -5.61 -23.94 18.98
CA PHE A 233 -5.33 -23.89 20.41
C PHE A 233 -5.65 -25.21 21.15
N GLY A 234 -5.99 -26.28 20.42
CA GLY A 234 -6.16 -27.63 20.96
C GLY A 234 -7.51 -27.88 21.62
N ASN A 235 -8.55 -27.15 21.29
CA ASN A 235 -9.92 -27.24 21.86
C ASN A 235 -9.93 -27.20 23.40
N SER A 236 -9.04 -26.39 23.98
CA SER A 236 -8.88 -26.27 25.43
C SER A 236 -10.07 -25.53 26.05
N THR A 237 -10.55 -26.02 27.19
CA THR A 237 -11.55 -25.33 28.02
C THR A 237 -10.93 -24.53 29.15
N ASP A 238 -9.61 -24.46 29.22
CA ASP A 238 -8.88 -23.65 30.20
C ASP A 238 -9.24 -22.16 30.07
N PRO A 239 -9.59 -21.48 31.20
CA PRO A 239 -10.01 -20.08 31.14
C PRO A 239 -8.98 -19.12 30.51
N THR A 240 -7.67 -19.33 30.76
CA THR A 240 -6.61 -18.51 30.16
C THR A 240 -6.57 -18.68 28.64
N CYS A 241 -6.69 -19.95 28.17
CA CYS A 241 -6.75 -20.25 26.76
C CYS A 241 -7.99 -19.63 26.10
N GLN A 242 -9.14 -19.67 26.74
CA GLN A 242 -10.39 -19.08 26.23
C GLN A 242 -10.29 -17.54 26.14
N MET A 243 -9.71 -16.89 27.14
CA MET A 243 -9.44 -15.44 27.08
C MET A 243 -8.47 -15.08 25.95
N ALA A 244 -7.43 -15.87 25.74
CA ALA A 244 -6.49 -15.70 24.63
C ALA A 244 -7.19 -15.84 23.27
N ILE A 245 -8.03 -16.86 23.08
CA ILE A 245 -8.84 -17.04 21.87
C ILE A 245 -9.78 -15.85 21.67
N GLN A 246 -10.46 -15.39 22.72
CA GLN A 246 -11.33 -14.22 22.63
C GLN A 246 -10.56 -12.96 22.21
N SER A 247 -9.36 -12.74 22.75
CA SER A 247 -8.48 -11.66 22.31
C SER A 247 -8.08 -11.80 20.83
N MET A 248 -7.82 -13.03 20.38
CA MET A 248 -7.52 -13.31 18.96
C MET A 248 -8.73 -13.04 18.05
N LEU A 249 -9.96 -13.23 18.51
CA LEU A 249 -11.20 -12.94 17.76
C LEU A 249 -11.47 -11.43 17.68
N THR A 250 -11.10 -10.67 18.73
CA THR A 250 -11.43 -9.25 18.86
C THR A 250 -10.61 -8.40 17.89
N GLY A 251 -11.29 -7.61 17.06
CA GLY A 251 -10.83 -6.44 16.30
C GLY A 251 -9.54 -6.52 15.52
N GLY A 252 -9.21 -5.39 14.91
CA GLY A 252 -7.96 -5.13 14.20
C GLY A 252 -7.99 -5.42 12.69
N GLN A 253 -7.15 -4.68 11.96
CA GLN A 253 -7.07 -4.77 10.49
C GLN A 253 -6.29 -6.01 9.99
N ARG A 254 -5.69 -6.79 10.88
CA ARG A 254 -4.86 -7.97 10.56
C ARG A 254 -3.73 -7.68 9.56
N ILE A 255 -3.11 -6.50 9.68
CA ILE A 255 -2.05 -6.07 8.73
C ILE A 255 -0.85 -7.01 8.82
N ARG A 256 -0.39 -7.39 10.02
CA ARG A 256 0.78 -8.27 10.18
C ARG A 256 0.53 -9.67 9.61
N PRO A 257 -0.57 -10.37 9.92
CA PRO A 257 -0.96 -11.61 9.25
C PRO A 257 -1.08 -11.47 7.73
N LEU A 258 -1.67 -10.36 7.24
CA LEU A 258 -1.78 -10.09 5.81
C LEU A 258 -0.40 -9.96 5.15
N LEU A 259 0.53 -9.22 5.74
CA LEU A 259 1.90 -9.08 5.24
C LEU A 259 2.61 -10.43 5.19
N THR A 260 2.47 -11.26 6.22
CA THR A 260 3.03 -12.62 6.25
C THR A 260 2.47 -13.47 5.12
N ALA A 261 1.15 -13.47 4.94
CA ALA A 261 0.47 -14.21 3.89
C ALA A 261 0.84 -13.73 2.48
N LEU A 262 0.97 -12.41 2.29
CA LEU A 262 1.41 -11.82 1.01
C LEU A 262 2.80 -12.29 0.62
N VAL A 263 3.76 -12.17 1.54
CA VAL A 263 5.14 -12.60 1.28
C VAL A 263 5.19 -14.10 1.00
N TYR A 264 4.55 -14.92 1.83
CA TYR A 264 4.49 -16.36 1.61
C TYR A 264 3.91 -16.70 0.23
N SER A 265 2.78 -16.08 -0.14
CA SER A 265 2.11 -16.33 -1.43
C SER A 265 2.92 -15.83 -2.63
N ALA A 266 3.72 -14.78 -2.47
CA ALA A 266 4.51 -14.22 -3.57
C ALA A 266 5.71 -15.10 -3.96
N TYR A 267 6.30 -15.82 -3.00
CA TYR A 267 7.49 -16.65 -3.22
C TYR A 267 7.19 -18.14 -3.29
N SER A 268 6.08 -18.61 -2.72
CA SER A 268 5.73 -20.02 -2.76
C SER A 268 5.20 -20.43 -4.13
N ALA A 269 5.79 -21.47 -4.72
CA ALA A 269 5.27 -22.07 -5.97
C ALA A 269 3.94 -22.80 -5.75
N ASN A 270 3.75 -23.38 -4.56
CA ASN A 270 2.54 -24.07 -4.15
C ASN A 270 2.10 -23.50 -2.79
N VAL A 271 1.13 -22.60 -2.82
CA VAL A 271 0.57 -22.01 -1.60
C VAL A 271 -0.19 -23.07 -0.84
N ALA A 272 0.30 -23.43 0.35
CA ALA A 272 -0.40 -24.33 1.26
C ALA A 272 -1.20 -23.48 2.27
N ASP A 273 -2.51 -23.51 2.17
CA ASP A 273 -3.40 -22.70 3.03
C ASP A 273 -3.20 -22.99 4.51
N GLU A 274 -2.93 -24.24 4.91
CA GLU A 274 -2.68 -24.62 6.30
C GLU A 274 -1.38 -23.98 6.85
N LEU A 275 -0.30 -23.93 6.05
CA LEU A 275 0.94 -23.28 6.48
C LEU A 275 0.76 -21.75 6.55
N MET A 276 0.09 -21.16 5.56
CA MET A 276 -0.23 -19.74 5.55
C MET A 276 -1.08 -19.33 6.75
N ALA A 277 -2.10 -20.13 7.10
CA ALA A 277 -2.93 -19.93 8.27
C ALA A 277 -2.11 -20.02 9.57
N SER A 278 -1.26 -21.05 9.69
CA SER A 278 -0.41 -21.25 10.87
C SER A 278 0.58 -20.10 11.05
N LEU A 279 1.26 -19.64 9.98
CA LEU A 279 2.15 -18.48 10.01
C LEU A 279 1.40 -17.21 10.44
N SER A 280 0.20 -17.00 9.89
CA SER A 280 -0.66 -15.85 10.22
C SER A 280 -1.07 -15.84 11.69
N VAL A 281 -1.45 -17.00 12.24
CA VAL A 281 -1.82 -17.14 13.66
C VAL A 281 -0.62 -16.93 14.56
N VAL A 282 0.56 -17.47 14.23
CA VAL A 282 1.83 -17.26 14.98
C VAL A 282 2.13 -15.76 15.13
N VAL A 283 2.11 -15.03 14.02
CA VAL A 283 2.41 -13.59 14.03
C VAL A 283 1.38 -12.82 14.86
N GLU A 284 0.10 -13.19 14.76
CA GLU A 284 -0.94 -12.53 15.51
C GLU A 284 -0.92 -12.87 17.01
N CYS A 285 -0.49 -14.08 17.42
CA CYS A 285 -0.26 -14.41 18.83
C CYS A 285 0.72 -13.42 19.47
N PHE A 286 1.85 -13.16 18.80
CA PHE A 286 2.85 -12.21 19.28
C PHE A 286 2.31 -10.79 19.32
N HIS A 287 1.57 -10.38 18.28
CA HIS A 287 0.96 -9.06 18.23
C HIS A 287 -0.10 -8.85 19.31
N LYS A 288 -1.00 -9.83 19.52
CA LYS A 288 -2.03 -9.72 20.56
C LYS A 288 -1.43 -9.74 21.96
N ALA A 289 -0.38 -10.52 22.17
CA ALA A 289 0.36 -10.49 23.44
C ALA A 289 0.90 -9.09 23.73
N SER A 290 1.56 -8.44 22.75
CA SER A 290 2.07 -7.08 22.95
C SER A 290 0.94 -6.10 23.27
N LEU A 291 -0.19 -6.15 22.54
CA LEU A 291 -1.32 -5.26 22.81
C LEU A 291 -1.90 -5.44 24.23
N ILE A 292 -1.99 -6.69 24.73
CA ILE A 292 -2.48 -6.95 26.10
C ILE A 292 -1.50 -6.38 27.15
N HIS A 293 -0.20 -6.48 26.91
CA HIS A 293 0.81 -5.89 27.79
C HIS A 293 0.80 -4.35 27.71
N ASP A 294 0.74 -3.77 26.51
CA ASP A 294 0.61 -2.34 26.29
C ASP A 294 -0.62 -1.77 27.00
N ASP A 295 -1.80 -2.43 26.88
CA ASP A 295 -3.03 -2.02 27.58
C ASP A 295 -2.85 -1.92 29.11
N VAL A 296 -2.03 -2.82 29.69
CA VAL A 296 -1.70 -2.80 31.13
C VAL A 296 -0.73 -1.69 31.45
N GLU A 297 0.31 -1.50 30.62
CA GLU A 297 1.38 -0.52 30.80
C GLU A 297 0.87 0.91 30.68
N ASP A 298 -0.04 1.15 29.72
CA ASP A 298 -0.65 2.44 29.44
C ASP A 298 -1.94 2.69 30.26
N ASN A 299 -2.42 1.66 30.97
CA ASN A 299 -3.67 1.67 31.74
C ASN A 299 -4.91 2.01 30.87
N ASP A 300 -4.95 1.49 29.64
CA ASP A 300 -6.02 1.72 28.69
C ASP A 300 -7.33 1.03 29.12
N ASP A 301 -8.44 1.77 29.12
CA ASP A 301 -9.74 1.21 29.50
C ASP A 301 -10.37 0.38 28.37
N PHE A 302 -10.14 0.78 27.12
CA PHE A 302 -10.78 0.20 25.93
C PHE A 302 -9.78 -0.11 24.82
N ARG A 303 -10.04 -1.20 24.09
CA ARG A 303 -9.34 -1.59 22.87
C ARG A 303 -10.36 -2.08 21.83
N TYR A 304 -10.42 -1.45 20.65
CA TYR A 304 -11.43 -1.75 19.61
C TYR A 304 -12.87 -1.75 20.15
N ASP A 305 -13.26 -0.70 20.86
CA ASP A 305 -14.59 -0.50 21.47
C ASP A 305 -14.98 -1.59 22.52
N THR A 306 -14.03 -2.39 22.97
CA THR A 306 -14.21 -3.39 24.05
C THR A 306 -13.34 -3.03 25.24
N GLU A 307 -13.84 -3.28 26.47
CA GLU A 307 -13.03 -3.13 27.68
C GLU A 307 -11.83 -4.09 27.63
N THR A 308 -10.67 -3.58 28.06
CA THR A 308 -9.42 -4.34 28.08
C THR A 308 -9.44 -5.46 29.12
N ILE A 309 -8.62 -6.51 28.92
CA ILE A 309 -8.59 -7.67 29.81
C ILE A 309 -8.25 -7.26 31.24
N HIS A 310 -7.36 -6.30 31.45
CA HIS A 310 -6.98 -5.87 32.79
C HIS A 310 -8.09 -5.11 33.51
N LYS A 311 -8.97 -4.43 32.82
CA LYS A 311 -10.16 -3.78 33.40
C LYS A 311 -11.23 -4.82 33.77
N LEU A 312 -11.48 -5.80 32.92
CA LEU A 312 -12.48 -6.85 33.15
C LEU A 312 -12.04 -7.87 34.19
N ASN A 313 -10.78 -8.31 34.16
CA ASN A 313 -10.30 -9.47 34.90
C ASN A 313 -9.13 -9.15 35.86
N GLY A 314 -8.63 -7.94 35.83
CA GLY A 314 -7.49 -7.50 36.63
C GLY A 314 -6.13 -7.70 35.95
N THR A 315 -5.16 -6.88 36.34
CA THR A 315 -3.80 -6.81 35.79
C THR A 315 -3.07 -8.16 35.78
N ALA A 316 -3.17 -8.95 36.85
CA ALA A 316 -2.48 -10.24 36.94
C ALA A 316 -2.99 -11.24 35.89
N VAL A 317 -4.30 -11.23 35.59
CA VAL A 317 -4.91 -12.08 34.55
C VAL A 317 -4.50 -11.62 33.17
N ALA A 318 -4.46 -10.32 32.90
CA ALA A 318 -4.03 -9.76 31.64
C ALA A 318 -2.57 -10.14 31.33
N ILE A 319 -1.65 -9.95 32.26
CA ILE A 319 -0.23 -10.34 32.10
C ILE A 319 -0.14 -11.84 31.79
N ASN A 320 -0.84 -12.70 32.55
CA ASN A 320 -0.82 -14.15 32.32
C ASN A 320 -1.37 -14.52 30.93
N THR A 321 -2.41 -13.84 30.45
CA THR A 321 -2.98 -14.08 29.12
C THR A 321 -2.01 -13.65 28.01
N GLY A 322 -1.31 -12.52 28.17
CA GLY A 322 -0.27 -12.09 27.27
C GLY A 322 0.90 -13.08 27.20
N ASP A 323 1.40 -13.53 28.37
CA ASP A 323 2.45 -14.55 28.45
C ASP A 323 2.04 -15.88 27.84
N PHE A 324 0.78 -16.29 28.03
CA PHE A 324 0.24 -17.48 27.38
C PHE A 324 0.27 -17.36 25.85
N LEU A 325 -0.12 -16.22 25.30
CA LEU A 325 -0.06 -15.98 23.84
C LEU A 325 1.38 -15.98 23.31
N LEU A 326 2.35 -15.40 24.04
CA LEU A 326 3.77 -15.51 23.71
C LEU A 326 4.22 -16.96 23.64
N GLY A 327 3.93 -17.74 24.70
CA GLY A 327 4.25 -19.16 24.77
C GLY A 327 3.61 -19.95 23.63
N LYS A 328 2.32 -19.68 23.35
CA LYS A 328 1.57 -20.34 22.27
C LYS A 328 2.11 -19.99 20.88
N GLY A 329 2.50 -18.75 20.66
CA GLY A 329 3.15 -18.32 19.43
C GLY A 329 4.45 -19.12 19.16
N TYR A 330 5.30 -19.29 20.18
CA TYR A 330 6.52 -20.10 20.06
C TYR A 330 6.22 -21.60 19.88
N GLU A 331 5.21 -22.14 20.58
CA GLU A 331 4.80 -23.54 20.40
C GLU A 331 4.34 -23.79 18.97
N LEU A 332 3.45 -22.95 18.42
CA LEU A 332 2.95 -23.05 17.06
C LEU A 332 4.06 -22.88 16.02
N LEU A 333 5.00 -21.96 16.26
CA LEU A 333 6.16 -21.75 15.38
C LEU A 333 7.01 -23.04 15.27
N GLY A 334 7.21 -23.77 16.40
CA GLY A 334 7.94 -25.02 16.41
C GLY A 334 7.22 -26.19 15.73
N GLN A 335 5.92 -26.10 15.54
CA GLN A 335 5.08 -27.11 14.87
C GLN A 335 4.97 -26.89 13.36
N LEU A 336 5.49 -25.77 12.82
CA LEU A 336 5.44 -25.52 11.39
C LEU A 336 6.23 -26.59 10.61
N PRO A 337 5.71 -27.06 9.46
CA PRO A 337 6.35 -28.08 8.63
C PRO A 337 7.54 -27.50 7.86
N LEU A 338 8.49 -26.90 8.55
CA LEU A 338 9.69 -26.28 8.02
C LEU A 338 10.93 -27.14 8.36
N THR A 339 11.99 -26.98 7.58
CA THR A 339 13.27 -27.63 7.91
C THR A 339 13.84 -27.09 9.23
N PRO A 340 14.66 -27.88 9.97
CA PRO A 340 15.28 -27.42 11.21
C PRO A 340 16.06 -26.11 11.06
N ALA A 341 16.73 -25.90 9.91
CA ALA A 341 17.47 -24.67 9.62
C ALA A 341 16.53 -23.46 9.50
N LYS A 342 15.40 -23.59 8.79
CA LYS A 342 14.40 -22.55 8.68
C LYS A 342 13.75 -22.25 10.05
N LEU A 343 13.41 -23.29 10.82
CA LEU A 343 12.87 -23.10 12.18
C LEU A 343 13.85 -22.34 13.07
N ALA A 344 15.15 -22.69 13.03
CA ALA A 344 16.16 -21.97 13.79
C ALA A 344 16.24 -20.49 13.38
N SER A 345 16.20 -20.18 12.08
CA SER A 345 16.16 -18.81 11.57
C SER A 345 14.91 -18.06 12.01
N CYS A 346 13.74 -18.71 11.98
CA CYS A 346 12.47 -18.12 12.44
C CYS A 346 12.51 -17.83 13.95
N TYR A 347 13.03 -18.73 14.78
CA TYR A 347 13.18 -18.50 16.22
C TYR A 347 14.15 -17.34 16.52
N GLN A 348 15.29 -17.28 15.83
CA GLN A 348 16.23 -16.15 15.98
C GLN A 348 15.59 -14.82 15.61
N LEU A 349 14.84 -14.78 14.50
CA LEU A 349 14.13 -13.60 14.04
C LEU A 349 13.11 -13.11 15.08
N VAL A 350 12.25 -14.01 15.56
CA VAL A 350 11.20 -13.67 16.53
C VAL A 350 11.81 -13.24 17.86
N ALA A 351 12.83 -13.94 18.36
CA ALA A 351 13.52 -13.57 19.59
C ALA A 351 14.18 -12.18 19.48
N ALA A 352 14.86 -11.89 18.36
CA ALA A 352 15.43 -10.57 18.11
C ALA A 352 14.35 -9.48 18.00
N GLY A 353 13.21 -9.79 17.40
CA GLY A 353 12.05 -8.90 17.32
C GLY A 353 11.48 -8.57 18.71
N HIS A 354 11.32 -9.57 19.59
CA HIS A 354 10.86 -9.35 20.98
C HIS A 354 11.83 -8.51 21.79
N VAL A 355 13.14 -8.77 21.68
CA VAL A 355 14.15 -7.93 22.36
C VAL A 355 14.07 -6.49 21.88
N ALA A 356 13.99 -6.26 20.57
CA ALA A 356 13.88 -4.92 20.00
C ALA A 356 12.60 -4.21 20.49
N LEU A 357 11.44 -4.89 20.43
CA LEU A 357 10.16 -4.36 20.91
C LEU A 357 10.23 -3.97 22.39
N SER A 358 10.72 -4.86 23.25
CA SER A 358 10.84 -4.59 24.69
C SER A 358 11.78 -3.43 24.99
N LEU A 359 12.88 -3.27 24.24
CA LEU A 359 13.77 -2.12 24.38
C LEU A 359 13.09 -0.81 23.91
N GLY A 360 12.33 -0.86 22.83
CA GLY A 360 11.55 0.27 22.33
C GLY A 360 10.47 0.71 23.35
N GLN A 361 9.64 -0.23 23.78
CA GLN A 361 8.57 0.01 24.76
C GLN A 361 9.14 0.50 26.09
N GLY A 362 10.21 -0.11 26.61
CA GLY A 362 10.86 0.33 27.84
C GLY A 362 11.42 1.75 27.77
N SER A 363 11.98 2.16 26.60
CA SER A 363 12.43 3.52 26.39
C SER A 363 11.28 4.52 26.36
N ASP A 364 10.16 4.14 25.74
CA ASP A 364 8.95 4.95 25.65
C ASP A 364 8.32 5.18 27.04
N LEU A 365 8.12 4.10 27.81
CA LEU A 365 7.59 4.11 29.17
C LEU A 365 8.47 4.95 30.12
N LEU A 366 9.79 4.84 30.02
CA LEU A 366 10.71 5.64 30.83
C LEU A 366 10.64 7.13 30.46
N ALA A 367 10.55 7.46 29.18
CA ALA A 367 10.38 8.83 28.72
C ALA A 367 9.08 9.44 29.23
N SER A 368 7.98 8.70 29.10
CA SER A 368 6.65 9.12 29.59
C SER A 368 6.64 9.29 31.12
N SER A 369 7.13 8.30 31.88
CA SER A 369 7.14 8.33 33.35
C SER A 369 7.99 9.47 33.95
N HIS A 370 9.05 9.88 33.23
CA HIS A 370 9.90 11.00 33.63
C HIS A 370 9.53 12.32 32.92
N HIS A 371 8.46 12.36 32.14
CA HIS A 371 8.07 13.51 31.30
C HIS A 371 9.26 14.07 30.49
N THR A 372 10.03 13.16 29.88
CA THR A 372 11.22 13.52 29.11
C THR A 372 10.85 13.72 27.65
N ILE A 373 11.08 14.91 27.11
CA ILE A 373 10.97 15.15 25.68
C ILE A 373 12.21 14.58 25.00
N LEU A 374 12.03 13.55 24.20
CA LEU A 374 13.09 12.89 23.46
C LEU A 374 13.52 13.73 22.24
N SER A 375 14.75 13.54 21.77
CA SER A 375 15.14 14.04 20.46
C SER A 375 14.38 13.28 19.35
N LEU A 376 14.27 13.90 18.17
CA LEU A 376 13.62 13.24 17.02
C LEU A 376 14.27 11.89 16.69
N ASP A 377 15.60 11.80 16.71
CA ASP A 377 16.32 10.55 16.43
C ASP A 377 15.98 9.45 17.45
N GLN A 378 15.89 9.79 18.74
CA GLN A 378 15.47 8.85 19.78
C GLN A 378 14.03 8.39 19.60
N GLN A 379 13.12 9.29 19.23
CA GLN A 379 11.73 8.95 18.96
C GLN A 379 11.60 8.01 17.75
N LEU A 380 12.31 8.30 16.68
CA LEU A 380 12.35 7.45 15.50
C LEU A 380 12.97 6.07 15.79
N GLU A 381 13.97 5.99 16.66
CA GLU A 381 14.54 4.71 17.11
C GLU A 381 13.50 3.87 17.89
N ILE A 382 12.66 4.50 18.73
CA ILE A 382 11.55 3.83 19.41
C ILE A 382 10.57 3.27 18.37
N PHE A 383 10.18 4.05 17.38
CA PHE A 383 9.27 3.61 16.31
C PHE A 383 9.84 2.42 15.50
N GLU A 384 11.14 2.45 15.17
CA GLU A 384 11.80 1.34 14.52
C GLU A 384 11.77 0.08 15.40
N ARG A 385 12.08 0.21 16.68
CA ARG A 385 12.14 -0.91 17.63
C ARG A 385 10.76 -1.49 17.92
N LYS A 386 9.73 -0.66 18.11
CA LYS A 386 8.34 -1.12 18.38
C LYS A 386 7.68 -1.63 17.10
N THR A 387 7.37 -0.76 16.18
CA THR A 387 6.56 -1.06 14.99
C THR A 387 7.37 -1.68 13.86
N GLY A 388 8.56 -1.14 13.56
CA GLY A 388 9.45 -1.65 12.52
C GLY A 388 9.86 -3.11 12.74
N SER A 389 10.21 -3.48 14.00
CA SER A 389 10.59 -4.85 14.32
C SER A 389 9.43 -5.85 14.17
N ALA A 390 8.21 -5.46 14.57
CA ALA A 390 7.03 -6.30 14.43
C ALA A 390 6.67 -6.54 12.94
N ILE A 391 6.75 -5.50 12.11
CA ILE A 391 6.55 -5.62 10.65
C ILE A 391 7.66 -6.49 10.04
N ARG A 392 8.90 -6.34 10.48
CA ARG A 392 10.03 -7.18 10.04
C ARG A 392 9.79 -8.65 10.32
N VAL A 393 9.34 -8.99 11.53
CA VAL A 393 8.99 -10.37 11.89
C VAL A 393 7.90 -10.91 10.95
N ALA A 394 6.84 -10.15 10.71
CA ALA A 394 5.75 -10.56 9.84
C ALA A 394 6.22 -10.85 8.40
N LEU A 395 7.00 -9.94 7.81
CA LEU A 395 7.49 -10.10 6.44
C LEU A 395 8.49 -11.26 6.31
N ILE A 396 9.48 -11.31 7.21
CA ILE A 396 10.57 -12.27 7.10
C ILE A 396 10.15 -13.70 7.46
N LEU A 397 9.18 -13.91 8.36
CA LEU A 397 8.62 -15.24 8.60
C LEU A 397 8.00 -15.83 7.34
N GLY A 398 7.17 -15.05 6.62
CA GLY A 398 6.61 -15.46 5.34
C GLY A 398 7.69 -15.75 4.29
N ALA A 399 8.71 -14.90 4.23
CA ALA A 399 9.80 -15.00 3.27
C ALA A 399 10.68 -16.26 3.51
N VAL A 400 11.06 -16.53 4.75
CA VAL A 400 11.85 -17.73 5.11
C VAL A 400 11.05 -19.01 4.85
N ALA A 401 9.76 -19.02 5.18
CA ALA A 401 8.88 -20.15 4.91
C ALA A 401 8.80 -20.49 3.42
N ALA A 402 8.81 -19.48 2.56
CA ALA A 402 8.64 -19.60 1.10
C ALA A 402 9.97 -19.61 0.31
N ASP A 403 11.12 -19.75 0.96
CA ASP A 403 12.45 -19.76 0.31
C ASP A 403 12.77 -18.49 -0.51
N ALA A 404 12.38 -17.32 0.01
CA ALA A 404 12.72 -16.06 -0.65
C ALA A 404 14.23 -15.86 -0.78
N PRO A 405 14.72 -15.26 -1.87
CA PRO A 405 16.13 -14.97 -2.08
C PRO A 405 16.72 -14.04 -0.99
N GLU A 406 17.99 -14.22 -0.65
CA GLU A 406 18.67 -13.41 0.38
C GLU A 406 18.64 -11.91 0.06
N ASN A 407 18.76 -11.53 -1.22
CA ASN A 407 18.66 -10.14 -1.65
C ASN A 407 17.30 -9.54 -1.29
N ASP A 408 16.21 -10.28 -1.55
CA ASP A 408 14.85 -9.80 -1.23
C ASP A 408 14.62 -9.77 0.29
N LEU A 409 15.20 -10.71 1.05
CA LEU A 409 15.19 -10.65 2.52
C LEU A 409 15.85 -9.38 3.04
N ALA A 410 16.97 -8.95 2.46
CA ALA A 410 17.66 -7.71 2.85
C ALA A 410 16.79 -6.48 2.55
N VAL A 411 16.14 -6.45 1.38
CA VAL A 411 15.19 -5.39 1.00
C VAL A 411 14.01 -5.35 1.98
N LEU A 412 13.38 -6.49 2.28
CA LEU A 412 12.24 -6.56 3.20
C LEU A 412 12.61 -6.11 4.63
N LYS A 413 13.84 -6.40 5.09
CA LYS A 413 14.35 -5.92 6.39
C LYS A 413 14.44 -4.38 6.43
N THR A 414 15.02 -3.77 5.40
CA THR A 414 15.14 -2.31 5.32
C THR A 414 13.78 -1.65 5.12
N PHE A 415 12.96 -2.21 4.25
CA PHE A 415 11.58 -1.75 4.02
C PHE A 415 10.76 -1.74 5.31
N SER A 416 10.85 -2.78 6.14
CA SER A 416 10.09 -2.88 7.39
C SER A 416 10.36 -1.72 8.34
N ASN A 417 11.58 -1.18 8.37
CA ASN A 417 11.95 -0.03 9.19
C ASN A 417 11.22 1.23 8.70
N PHE A 418 11.33 1.54 7.40
CA PHE A 418 10.70 2.74 6.84
C PHE A 418 9.18 2.67 6.92
N PHE A 419 8.61 1.49 6.65
CA PHE A 419 7.17 1.27 6.78
C PHE A 419 6.71 1.45 8.24
N GLY A 420 7.41 0.86 9.20
CA GLY A 420 7.07 0.96 10.63
C GLY A 420 7.14 2.39 11.14
N MET A 421 8.19 3.16 10.75
CA MET A 421 8.30 4.58 11.09
C MET A 421 7.17 5.40 10.46
N ALA A 422 6.90 5.23 9.17
CA ALA A 422 5.80 5.93 8.49
C ALA A 422 4.45 5.60 9.13
N TYR A 423 4.23 4.33 9.49
CA TYR A 423 2.99 3.89 10.13
C TYR A 423 2.79 4.59 11.47
N GLN A 424 3.80 4.63 12.32
CA GLN A 424 3.71 5.27 13.64
C GLN A 424 3.58 6.79 13.54
N ILE A 425 4.30 7.45 12.60
CA ILE A 425 4.14 8.90 12.36
C ILE A 425 2.70 9.22 11.94
N LYS A 426 2.09 8.36 11.11
CA LYS A 426 0.70 8.51 10.68
C LYS A 426 -0.26 8.35 11.86
N ASP A 427 -0.06 7.31 12.70
CA ASP A 427 -0.90 7.07 13.88
C ASP A 427 -0.84 8.27 14.83
N ASP A 428 0.35 8.79 15.18
CA ASP A 428 0.52 9.99 16.03
C ASP A 428 -0.18 11.24 15.43
N LEU A 429 -0.14 11.40 14.10
CA LEU A 429 -0.82 12.50 13.42
C LEU A 429 -2.35 12.36 13.45
N GLU A 430 -2.88 11.15 13.26
CA GLU A 430 -4.31 10.87 13.32
C GLU A 430 -4.82 11.06 14.74
N GLU A 431 -4.14 10.54 15.74
CA GLU A 431 -4.47 10.76 17.15
C GLU A 431 -4.49 12.25 17.51
N PHE A 432 -3.51 13.04 17.04
CA PHE A 432 -3.48 14.49 17.27
C PHE A 432 -4.66 15.22 16.63
N ARG A 433 -5.10 14.79 15.45
CA ARG A 433 -6.21 15.42 14.71
C ARG A 433 -7.58 15.05 15.26
N ASP A 434 -7.72 13.80 15.71
CA ASP A 434 -8.98 13.26 16.23
C ASP A 434 -9.17 13.52 17.72
N ALA A 435 -8.13 14.01 18.42
CA ALA A 435 -8.19 14.30 19.85
C ALA A 435 -9.22 15.39 20.14
N ASP A 436 -10.29 15.00 20.83
CA ASP A 436 -11.20 15.94 21.48
C ASP A 436 -10.48 16.52 22.70
N GLU A 437 -10.12 17.80 22.61
CA GLU A 437 -9.28 18.54 23.61
C GLU A 437 -9.82 18.45 25.03
N LEU A 438 -11.07 18.04 25.21
CA LEU A 438 -11.75 17.98 26.50
C LEU A 438 -11.83 16.59 27.13
N THR A 439 -11.72 15.51 26.35
CA THR A 439 -12.05 14.16 26.83
C THR A 439 -10.89 13.17 26.87
N HIS A 440 -9.97 13.18 25.90
CA HIS A 440 -8.82 12.28 25.85
C HIS A 440 -7.59 13.04 25.31
N PRO A 441 -6.81 13.67 26.18
CA PRO A 441 -5.57 14.28 25.75
C PRO A 441 -4.57 13.17 25.42
N ALA A 442 -4.34 12.91 24.13
CA ALA A 442 -3.31 12.00 23.67
C ALA A 442 -1.90 12.55 24.01
N ASP A 443 -0.97 11.67 24.33
CA ASP A 443 0.44 12.03 24.37
C ASP A 443 0.93 12.18 22.92
N TYR A 444 1.65 13.24 22.63
CA TYR A 444 2.16 13.56 21.30
C TYR A 444 3.70 13.48 21.25
N PRO A 445 4.31 12.31 21.51
CA PRO A 445 5.76 12.23 21.70
C PRO A 445 6.55 12.66 20.46
N LEU A 446 6.10 12.29 19.24
CA LEU A 446 6.72 12.76 18.01
C LEU A 446 6.57 14.26 17.81
N LEU A 447 5.36 14.79 18.01
CA LEU A 447 5.09 16.21 17.81
C LEU A 447 5.84 17.06 18.84
N LEU A 448 5.98 16.59 20.09
CA LEU A 448 6.81 17.22 21.12
C LEU A 448 8.30 17.19 20.75
N SER A 449 8.80 16.08 20.21
CA SER A 449 10.18 15.97 19.73
C SER A 449 10.45 16.95 18.58
N LEU A 450 9.52 17.07 17.61
CA LEU A 450 9.61 18.03 16.51
C LEU A 450 9.49 19.47 16.98
N LEU A 451 8.64 19.76 17.97
CA LEU A 451 8.50 21.09 18.57
C LEU A 451 9.78 21.50 19.30
N ALA A 452 10.41 20.57 20.03
CA ALA A 452 11.64 20.80 20.75
C ALA A 452 12.88 20.88 19.84
N GLN A 453 12.82 20.27 18.65
CA GLN A 453 13.88 20.32 17.66
C GLN A 453 14.13 21.77 17.22
N ASN A 454 15.33 22.28 17.27
CA ASN A 454 15.67 23.66 16.94
C ASN A 454 15.13 24.72 17.93
N THR A 455 14.76 24.29 19.14
CA THR A 455 14.31 25.18 20.21
C THR A 455 15.33 25.15 21.35
N GLU A 456 15.76 26.33 21.82
CA GLU A 456 16.75 26.46 22.90
C GLU A 456 16.30 27.48 23.94
N GLY A 457 16.96 27.46 25.08
CA GLY A 457 16.80 28.46 26.12
C GLY A 457 15.44 28.42 26.83
N ILE A 458 14.91 29.62 27.17
CA ILE A 458 13.68 29.78 27.96
C ILE A 458 12.46 29.14 27.28
N PHE A 459 12.41 29.12 25.95
CA PHE A 459 11.27 28.58 25.24
C PHE A 459 11.21 27.04 25.34
N LEU A 460 12.33 26.34 25.24
CA LEU A 460 12.41 24.91 25.49
C LEU A 460 12.01 24.55 26.92
N GLU A 461 12.44 25.36 27.89
CA GLU A 461 12.07 25.15 29.28
C GLU A 461 10.57 25.34 29.52
N ASN A 462 9.95 26.31 28.85
CA ASN A 462 8.48 26.48 28.89
C ASN A 462 7.73 25.25 28.31
N ILE A 463 8.19 24.68 27.21
CA ILE A 463 7.59 23.45 26.64
C ILE A 463 7.70 22.30 27.67
N ARG A 464 8.86 22.14 28.29
CA ARG A 464 9.07 21.13 29.34
C ARG A 464 8.15 21.32 30.54
N LEU A 465 7.98 22.57 31.00
CA LEU A 465 7.07 22.89 32.10
C LEU A 465 5.62 22.58 31.75
N MET A 466 5.17 22.97 30.55
CA MET A 466 3.82 22.60 30.05
C MET A 466 3.61 21.10 30.03
N TYR A 467 4.62 20.33 29.61
CA TYR A 467 4.56 18.87 29.56
C TYR A 467 4.54 18.28 30.99
N LEU A 468 5.39 18.75 31.90
CA LEU A 468 5.42 18.35 33.31
C LEU A 468 4.10 18.65 34.04
N GLU A 469 3.50 19.81 33.75
CA GLU A 469 2.22 20.23 34.33
C GLU A 469 1.00 19.57 33.66
N ASN A 470 1.24 18.67 32.70
CA ASN A 470 0.21 18.00 31.92
C ASN A 470 -0.74 18.99 31.22
N ASN A 471 -0.21 20.15 30.80
CA ASN A 471 -0.99 21.18 30.11
C ASN A 471 -1.09 20.91 28.62
N ARG A 472 -1.86 19.86 28.27
CA ARG A 472 -1.97 19.33 26.91
C ARG A 472 -2.66 20.27 25.95
N VAL A 473 -3.62 21.06 26.42
CA VAL A 473 -4.33 22.06 25.58
C VAL A 473 -3.35 23.10 25.07
N GLN A 474 -2.53 23.70 25.93
CA GLN A 474 -1.55 24.69 25.50
C GLN A 474 -0.46 24.08 24.61
N LEU A 475 -0.06 22.84 24.85
CA LEU A 475 0.88 22.13 23.97
C LEU A 475 0.27 21.89 22.58
N ALA A 476 -0.99 21.49 22.50
CA ALA A 476 -1.69 21.29 21.23
C ALA A 476 -1.87 22.61 20.46
N GLU A 477 -2.22 23.70 21.14
CA GLU A 477 -2.27 25.04 20.55
C GLU A 477 -0.91 25.48 20.00
N LEU A 478 0.16 25.25 20.77
CA LEU A 478 1.52 25.59 20.35
C LEU A 478 1.99 24.74 19.16
N ILE A 479 1.66 23.45 19.13
CA ILE A 479 1.94 22.55 17.99
C ILE A 479 1.29 23.09 16.73
N ARG A 480 0.00 23.50 16.80
CA ARG A 480 -0.73 24.10 15.66
C ARG A 480 -0.15 25.47 15.26
N GLU A 481 0.13 26.35 16.23
CA GLU A 481 0.73 27.69 15.97
C GLU A 481 2.07 27.60 15.25
N LYS A 482 2.87 26.59 15.58
CA LYS A 482 4.21 26.37 14.98
C LYS A 482 4.17 25.44 13.76
N GLU A 483 3.00 25.05 13.28
CA GLU A 483 2.81 24.17 12.13
C GLU A 483 3.64 22.87 12.25
N ILE A 484 3.70 22.31 13.46
CA ILE A 484 4.48 21.09 13.74
C ILE A 484 3.83 19.88 13.11
N ASP A 485 2.51 19.83 13.03
CA ASP A 485 1.74 18.83 12.32
C ASP A 485 2.12 18.78 10.82
N HIS A 486 2.30 19.92 10.17
CA HIS A 486 2.81 19.97 8.79
C HIS A 486 4.24 19.43 8.67
N LYS A 487 5.10 19.66 9.66
CA LYS A 487 6.45 19.06 9.67
C LYS A 487 6.38 17.53 9.82
N ALA A 488 5.46 17.03 10.65
CA ALA A 488 5.22 15.61 10.79
C ALA A 488 4.65 15.00 9.50
N GLU A 489 3.77 15.70 8.77
CA GLU A 489 3.33 15.29 7.42
C GLU A 489 4.48 15.19 6.42
N GLN A 490 5.39 16.17 6.42
CA GLN A 490 6.58 16.12 5.57
C GLN A 490 7.47 14.93 5.92
N LEU A 491 7.63 14.63 7.21
CA LEU A 491 8.39 13.47 7.70
C LEU A 491 7.70 12.15 7.28
N LEU A 492 6.37 12.07 7.42
CA LEU A 492 5.58 10.94 6.93
C LEU A 492 5.81 10.70 5.44
N HIS A 493 5.74 11.76 4.65
CA HIS A 493 5.98 11.68 3.22
C HIS A 493 7.41 11.23 2.89
N GLU A 494 8.41 11.70 3.66
CA GLU A 494 9.80 11.28 3.50
C GLU A 494 9.98 9.76 3.74
N PHE A 495 9.46 9.23 4.86
CA PHE A 495 9.58 7.81 5.19
C PHE A 495 8.75 6.92 4.25
N THR A 496 7.57 7.37 3.84
CA THR A 496 6.77 6.68 2.82
C THR A 496 7.54 6.58 1.48
N ASN A 497 8.18 7.66 1.05
CA ASN A 497 9.00 7.65 -0.15
C ASN A 497 10.25 6.75 -0.01
N LYS A 498 10.88 6.70 1.17
CA LYS A 498 11.98 5.76 1.44
C LYS A 498 11.50 4.31 1.33
N ALA A 499 10.30 4.01 1.87
CA ALA A 499 9.69 2.69 1.75
C ALA A 499 9.45 2.30 0.28
N TYR A 500 8.88 3.18 -0.55
CA TYR A 500 8.69 2.93 -1.97
C TYR A 500 10.03 2.69 -2.71
N ARG A 501 11.04 3.51 -2.45
CA ARG A 501 12.38 3.35 -3.07
C ARG A 501 13.03 2.02 -2.70
N GLU A 502 12.77 1.52 -1.48
CA GLU A 502 13.27 0.22 -1.07
C GLU A 502 12.56 -0.91 -1.84
N LEU A 503 11.23 -0.83 -1.99
CA LEU A 503 10.47 -1.79 -2.79
C LEU A 503 10.89 -1.83 -4.26
N ASP A 504 11.43 -0.74 -4.81
CA ASP A 504 11.93 -0.71 -6.19
C ASP A 504 13.07 -1.70 -6.44
N LYS A 505 13.78 -2.10 -5.38
CA LYS A 505 14.89 -3.05 -5.45
C LYS A 505 14.43 -4.52 -5.47
N LEU A 506 13.14 -4.81 -5.23
CA LEU A 506 12.60 -6.17 -5.26
C LEU A 506 12.60 -6.72 -6.69
N GLU A 507 13.12 -7.93 -6.85
CA GLU A 507 13.12 -8.66 -8.12
C GLU A 507 11.82 -9.46 -8.31
N ASN A 508 11.16 -9.86 -7.22
CA ASN A 508 9.86 -10.53 -7.29
C ASN A 508 8.74 -9.54 -7.56
N LEU A 509 8.22 -9.54 -8.79
CA LEU A 509 7.16 -8.63 -9.22
C LEU A 509 5.87 -8.78 -8.40
N LYS A 510 5.45 -10.02 -8.08
CA LYS A 510 4.23 -10.26 -7.28
C LYS A 510 4.35 -9.59 -5.92
N MET A 511 5.50 -9.74 -5.27
CA MET A 511 5.79 -9.13 -3.99
C MET A 511 5.84 -7.62 -4.07
N LYS A 512 6.57 -7.08 -5.05
CA LYS A 512 6.70 -5.64 -5.30
C LYS A 512 5.31 -4.99 -5.44
N LEU A 513 4.48 -5.47 -6.37
CA LEU A 513 3.15 -4.91 -6.62
C LEU A 513 2.22 -5.04 -5.40
N SER A 514 2.28 -6.16 -4.69
CA SER A 514 1.45 -6.38 -3.50
C SER A 514 1.79 -5.40 -2.37
N LEU A 515 3.07 -5.18 -2.09
CA LEU A 515 3.50 -4.22 -1.07
C LEU A 515 3.21 -2.77 -1.47
N TYR A 516 3.36 -2.41 -2.76
CA TYR A 516 2.92 -1.12 -3.28
C TYR A 516 1.42 -0.90 -3.05
N THR A 517 0.60 -1.90 -3.35
CA THR A 517 -0.86 -1.85 -3.09
C THR A 517 -1.17 -1.68 -1.60
N VAL A 518 -0.43 -2.34 -0.72
CA VAL A 518 -0.60 -2.19 0.74
C VAL A 518 -0.21 -0.78 1.18
N LEU A 519 0.95 -0.27 0.73
CA LEU A 519 1.39 1.09 1.04
C LEU A 519 0.36 2.13 0.59
N GLY A 520 -0.08 2.07 -0.67
CA GLY A 520 -1.03 3.03 -1.23
C GLY A 520 -2.43 3.00 -0.60
N LYS A 521 -2.76 1.93 0.16
CA LYS A 521 -4.00 1.86 0.96
C LYS A 521 -3.83 2.41 2.37
N ILE A 522 -2.63 2.42 2.89
CA ILE A 522 -2.34 2.86 4.26
C ILE A 522 -1.97 4.34 4.28
N PHE A 523 -1.20 4.80 3.32
CA PHE A 523 -0.66 6.16 3.20
C PHE A 523 -1.27 6.90 2.00
#